data_5088a86bf211b9aab9670377eb608a98
#
_entry.id   5088a86bf211b9aab9670377eb608a98
#
_cell.length_a   1.000
_cell.length_b   1.000
_cell.length_c   1.000
_cell.angle_alpha   90.00
_cell.angle_beta   90.00
_cell.angle_gamma   90.00
#
_symmetry.space_group_name_H-M   'P 1'
#
loop_
_entity.id
_entity.type
_entity.pdbx_description
1 polymer ?
#
loop_
_entity_poly.entity_id
_entity_poly.type
_entity_poly.pdbx_seq_one_letter_code
_entity_poly.pdbx_strand_id
1 'polypeptide(L)'
;MFHLSRWLRLSEAFTRLNRPVVVVDLESTGGNLYQDRVTEIAFLRFENGRVEHYEQLINPGKPIPEFVVQLTGITNEMVAQAPAFDQIAPDLSLIHI
;
A
#
# COMPACT_ATOMS: atom_id res chain seq x y z
N MET A 1 6.42 6.35 2.47
CA MET A 1 6.70 5.06 1.83
C MET A 1 6.57 3.94 2.84
N PHE A 2 6.10 2.78 2.42
CA PHE A 2 5.89 1.63 3.28
C PHE A 2 7.22 1.07 3.80
N HIS A 3 7.30 0.77 5.10
CA HIS A 3 8.50 0.23 5.75
C HIS A 3 8.22 -1.18 6.29
N LEU A 4 8.49 -2.18 5.48
CA LEU A 4 8.24 -3.59 5.81
C LEU A 4 8.86 -4.01 7.15
N SER A 5 10.08 -3.55 7.46
CA SER A 5 10.78 -3.92 8.69
C SER A 5 10.03 -3.50 9.96
N ARG A 6 9.30 -2.39 9.93
CA ARG A 6 8.47 -1.95 11.06
C ARG A 6 7.32 -2.91 11.31
N TRP A 7 6.68 -3.35 10.23
CA TRP A 7 5.51 -4.23 10.30
C TRP A 7 5.88 -5.64 10.69
N LEU A 8 7.05 -6.12 10.24
CA LEU A 8 7.52 -7.46 10.59
C LEU A 8 7.80 -7.62 12.09
N ARG A 9 8.11 -6.54 12.80
CA ARG A 9 8.27 -6.57 14.25
C ARG A 9 6.97 -6.92 14.98
N LEU A 10 5.84 -6.68 14.36
CA LEU A 10 4.53 -7.01 14.91
C LEU A 10 4.12 -8.46 14.65
N SER A 11 4.86 -9.19 13.82
CA SER A 11 4.51 -10.55 13.42
C SER A 11 4.37 -11.49 14.62
N GLU A 12 5.23 -11.35 15.63
CA GLU A 12 5.17 -12.19 16.84
C GLU A 12 3.86 -11.99 17.60
N ALA A 13 3.39 -10.74 17.69
CA ALA A 13 2.11 -10.45 18.34
C ALA A 13 0.94 -11.05 17.56
N PHE A 14 1.00 -11.00 16.21
CA PHE A 14 -0.07 -11.51 15.37
C PHE A 14 -0.05 -13.04 15.25
N THR A 15 1.10 -13.69 15.42
CA THR A 15 1.16 -15.17 15.38
C THR A 15 0.37 -15.84 16.49
N ARG A 16 0.06 -15.13 17.56
CA ARG A 16 -0.76 -15.63 18.66
C ARG A 16 -2.25 -15.59 18.38
N LEU A 17 -2.65 -14.93 17.29
CA LEU A 17 -4.05 -14.83 16.91
C LEU A 17 -4.45 -16.04 16.08
N ASN A 18 -5.65 -16.58 16.37
CA ASN A 18 -6.20 -17.73 15.65
C ASN A 18 -6.92 -17.33 14.36
N ARG A 19 -6.76 -16.09 13.91
CA ARG A 19 -7.39 -15.57 12.70
C ARG A 19 -6.37 -14.90 11.82
N PRO A 20 -6.62 -14.86 10.51
CA PRO A 20 -5.82 -14.03 9.62
C PRO A 20 -5.93 -12.56 10.02
N VAL A 21 -4.80 -11.86 9.96
CA VAL A 21 -4.75 -10.40 10.14
C VAL A 21 -4.15 -9.80 8.89
N VAL A 22 -4.82 -8.81 8.32
CA VAL A 22 -4.31 -8.05 7.18
C VAL A 22 -4.12 -6.60 7.62
N VAL A 23 -2.91 -6.09 7.41
CA VAL A 23 -2.59 -4.69 7.64
C VAL A 23 -2.40 -4.04 6.29
N VAL A 24 -3.17 -2.98 6.02
CA VAL A 24 -3.14 -2.24 4.75
C VAL A 24 -2.64 -0.84 5.00
N ASP A 25 -1.73 -0.38 4.16
CA ASP A 25 -1.23 0.99 4.18
C ASP A 25 -1.38 1.58 2.78
N LEU A 26 -1.86 2.82 2.71
CA LEU A 26 -2.09 3.53 1.47
C LEU A 26 -1.37 4.87 1.50
N GLU A 27 -0.74 5.23 0.38
CA GLU A 27 -0.29 6.58 0.13
C GLU A 27 -1.13 7.18 -1.00
N SER A 28 -1.31 8.49 -0.98
CA SER A 28 -2.16 9.18 -1.94
C SER A 28 -1.61 10.55 -2.31
N THR A 29 -2.22 11.18 -3.31
CA THR A 29 -1.85 12.55 -3.71
C THR A 29 -2.29 13.61 -2.71
N GLY A 30 -3.09 13.26 -1.72
CA GLY A 30 -3.59 14.16 -0.69
C GLY A 30 -4.72 13.54 0.11
N GLY A 31 -5.39 14.34 0.95
CA GLY A 31 -6.42 13.89 1.88
C GLY A 31 -7.87 14.07 1.40
N ASN A 32 -8.10 14.55 0.20
CA ASN A 32 -9.46 14.76 -0.31
C ASN A 32 -9.99 13.48 -0.95
N LEU A 33 -11.03 12.90 -0.36
CA LEU A 33 -11.59 11.61 -0.80
C LEU A 33 -12.17 11.63 -2.22
N TYR A 34 -12.56 12.80 -2.73
CA TYR A 34 -13.17 12.93 -4.05
C TYR A 34 -12.18 13.28 -5.15
N GLN A 35 -11.08 13.94 -4.81
CA GLN A 35 -10.14 14.49 -5.79
C GLN A 35 -8.79 13.79 -5.78
N ASP A 36 -8.38 13.26 -4.64
CA ASP A 36 -7.09 12.63 -4.52
C ASP A 36 -7.12 11.16 -4.90
N ARG A 37 -5.96 10.65 -5.31
CA ARG A 37 -5.80 9.32 -5.87
C ARG A 37 -4.67 8.59 -5.15
N VAL A 38 -4.78 7.27 -5.10
CA VAL A 38 -3.77 6.41 -4.48
C VAL A 38 -2.50 6.41 -5.33
N THR A 39 -1.36 6.50 -4.66
CA THR A 39 -0.01 6.42 -5.26
C THR A 39 0.73 5.15 -4.88
N GLU A 40 0.38 4.54 -3.76
CA GLU A 40 0.96 3.26 -3.34
C GLU A 40 -0.05 2.50 -2.52
N ILE A 41 -0.10 1.19 -2.72
CA ILE A 41 -0.80 0.27 -1.82
C ILE A 41 0.19 -0.76 -1.32
N ALA A 42 0.13 -1.05 -0.03
CA ALA A 42 0.92 -2.11 0.59
C ALA A 42 0.08 -2.86 1.60
N PHE A 43 0.31 -4.14 1.72
CA PHE A 43 -0.31 -4.90 2.80
C PHE A 43 0.61 -6.02 3.28
N LEU A 44 0.36 -6.42 4.52
CA LEU A 44 0.92 -7.61 5.14
C LEU A 44 -0.23 -8.50 5.59
N ARG A 45 -0.14 -9.77 5.29
CA ARG A 45 -1.10 -10.76 5.76
C ARG A 45 -0.38 -11.74 6.67
N PHE A 46 -0.91 -11.87 7.88
CA PHE A 46 -0.40 -12.78 8.91
C PHE A 46 -1.39 -13.91 9.09
N GLU A 47 -0.98 -15.14 8.83
CA GLU A 47 -1.83 -16.31 8.96
C GLU A 47 -0.98 -17.54 9.25
N ASN A 48 -1.32 -18.29 10.30
CA ASN A 48 -0.66 -19.55 10.67
C ASN A 48 0.86 -19.44 10.74
N GLY A 49 1.37 -18.34 11.30
CA GLY A 49 2.80 -18.09 11.42
C GLY A 49 3.47 -17.65 10.11
N ARG A 50 2.71 -17.46 9.04
CA ARG A 50 3.21 -16.99 7.75
C ARG A 50 2.93 -15.50 7.59
N VAL A 51 3.85 -14.82 6.90
CA VAL A 51 3.68 -13.42 6.54
C VAL A 51 3.75 -13.32 5.02
N GLU A 52 2.69 -12.81 4.42
CA GLU A 52 2.65 -12.45 3.00
C GLU A 52 2.74 -10.94 2.87
N HIS A 53 3.51 -10.48 1.92
CA HIS A 53 3.74 -9.06 1.68
C HIS A 53 3.43 -8.71 0.23
N TYR A 54 2.74 -7.58 0.06
CA TYR A 54 2.47 -6.99 -1.25
C TYR A 54 2.73 -5.49 -1.17
N GLU A 55 3.37 -4.96 -2.19
CA GLU A 55 3.64 -3.52 -2.29
C GLU A 55 3.64 -3.13 -3.76
N GLN A 56 2.85 -2.12 -4.12
CA GLN A 56 2.71 -1.69 -5.50
C GLN A 56 2.55 -0.18 -5.58
N LEU A 57 3.42 0.46 -6.34
CA LEU A 57 3.23 1.83 -6.77
C LEU A 57 2.11 1.90 -7.79
N ILE A 58 1.35 2.99 -7.77
CA ILE A 58 0.19 3.20 -8.62
C ILE A 58 0.32 4.56 -9.29
N ASN A 59 0.06 4.60 -10.60
CA ASN A 59 -0.02 5.87 -11.30
C ASN A 59 -1.35 6.54 -10.95
N PRO A 60 -1.34 7.70 -10.26
CA PRO A 60 -2.57 8.34 -9.82
C PRO A 60 -3.32 9.07 -10.95
N GLY A 61 -2.71 9.22 -12.13
CA GLY A 61 -3.32 9.94 -13.25
C GLY A 61 -3.39 11.44 -13.06
N LYS A 62 -2.69 11.98 -12.07
CA LYS A 62 -2.60 13.42 -11.79
C LYS A 62 -1.27 13.71 -11.09
N PRO A 63 -0.79 14.95 -11.12
CA PRO A 63 0.45 15.32 -10.45
C PRO A 63 0.34 15.16 -8.93
N ILE A 64 1.45 14.72 -8.31
CA ILE A 64 1.57 14.67 -6.86
C ILE A 64 2.08 16.03 -6.39
N PRO A 65 1.36 16.71 -5.48
CA PRO A 65 1.84 17.98 -4.94
C PRO A 65 3.20 17.85 -4.27
N GLU A 66 4.03 18.88 -4.37
CA GLU A 66 5.40 18.82 -3.85
C GLU A 66 5.45 18.49 -2.35
N PHE A 67 4.53 19.06 -1.56
CA PHE A 67 4.52 18.77 -0.12
C PHE A 67 4.20 17.30 0.17
N VAL A 68 3.41 16.65 -0.69
CA VAL A 68 3.09 15.22 -0.57
C VAL A 68 4.30 14.39 -0.97
N VAL A 69 5.03 14.80 -2.03
CA VAL A 69 6.29 14.15 -2.42
C VAL A 69 7.27 14.17 -1.24
N GLN A 70 7.40 15.31 -0.57
CA GLN A 70 8.28 15.44 0.60
C GLN A 70 7.84 14.56 1.76
N LEU A 71 6.53 14.44 1.96
CA LEU A 71 5.97 13.65 3.06
C LEU A 71 6.10 12.14 2.83
N THR A 72 5.80 11.67 1.62
CA THR A 72 5.72 10.24 1.31
C THR A 72 7.00 9.66 0.71
N GLY A 73 7.83 10.50 0.10
CA GLY A 73 8.99 10.06 -0.67
C GLY A 73 8.64 9.51 -2.06
N ILE A 74 7.37 9.56 -2.46
CA ILE A 74 6.93 9.06 -3.76
C ILE A 74 6.89 10.23 -4.74
N THR A 75 7.70 10.14 -5.79
CA THR A 75 7.83 11.19 -6.80
C THR A 75 6.93 10.93 -8.01
N ASN A 76 6.69 11.98 -8.80
CA ASN A 76 5.95 11.85 -10.05
C ASN A 76 6.65 10.90 -11.02
N GLU A 77 7.98 10.90 -11.06
CA GLU A 77 8.76 10.00 -11.90
C GLU A 77 8.56 8.53 -11.51
N MET A 78 8.50 8.26 -10.21
CA MET A 78 8.32 6.90 -9.70
C MET A 78 6.99 6.29 -10.14
N VAL A 79 5.92 7.06 -10.16
CA VAL A 79 4.59 6.57 -10.52
C VAL A 79 4.27 6.66 -12.00
N ALA A 80 5.07 7.38 -12.79
CA ALA A 80 4.82 7.56 -14.22
C ALA A 80 4.80 6.23 -14.98
N GLN A 81 5.60 5.26 -14.56
CA GLN A 81 5.69 3.94 -15.18
C GLN A 81 4.86 2.87 -14.43
N ALA A 82 4.18 3.28 -13.36
CA ALA A 82 3.38 2.35 -12.56
C ALA A 82 2.01 2.10 -13.22
N PRO A 83 1.37 0.95 -12.93
CA PRO A 83 0.02 0.71 -13.42
C PRO A 83 -0.99 1.62 -12.75
N ALA A 84 -2.12 1.86 -13.43
CA ALA A 84 -3.27 2.53 -12.82
C ALA A 84 -3.96 1.59 -11.84
N PHE A 85 -4.75 2.15 -10.92
CA PHE A 85 -5.41 1.35 -9.90
C PHE A 85 -6.34 0.27 -10.48
N ASP A 86 -7.09 0.59 -11.52
CA ASP A 86 -8.00 -0.36 -12.16
C ASP A 86 -7.28 -1.57 -12.78
N GLN A 87 -6.00 -1.43 -13.12
CA GLN A 87 -5.20 -2.53 -13.64
C GLN A 87 -4.79 -3.53 -12.55
N ILE A 88 -4.68 -3.09 -11.29
CA ILE A 88 -4.28 -3.96 -10.19
C ILE A 88 -5.46 -4.42 -9.32
N ALA A 89 -6.61 -3.76 -9.42
CA ALA A 89 -7.78 -4.09 -8.61
C ALA A 89 -8.20 -5.56 -8.70
N PRO A 90 -8.18 -6.22 -9.89
CA PRO A 90 -8.47 -7.65 -9.96
C PRO A 90 -7.52 -8.51 -9.13
N ASP A 91 -6.23 -8.18 -9.09
CA ASP A 91 -5.24 -8.92 -8.30
C ASP A 91 -5.52 -8.77 -6.81
N LEU A 92 -5.93 -7.57 -6.37
CA LEU A 92 -6.30 -7.33 -4.97
C LEU A 92 -7.53 -8.17 -4.57
N SER A 93 -8.46 -8.33 -5.46
CA SER A 93 -9.65 -9.14 -5.22
C SER A 93 -9.30 -10.63 -5.03
N LEU A 94 -8.27 -11.14 -5.72
CA LEU A 94 -7.79 -12.52 -5.57
C LEU A 94 -7.17 -12.79 -4.21
N ILE A 95 -6.66 -11.78 -3.53
CA ILE A 95 -6.05 -11.91 -2.20
C ILE A 95 -7.01 -11.52 -1.07
N HIS A 96 -8.28 -11.36 -1.37
CA HIS A 96 -9.35 -11.08 -0.40
C HIS A 96 -9.18 -9.76 0.36
N ILE A 97 -8.79 -8.72 -0.36
CA ILE A 97 -8.74 -7.36 0.18
C ILE A 97 -9.93 -6.53 -0.29
#